data_c54ccb4cb627de14a8e857667669e32f
#
_entry.id   c54ccb4cb627de14a8e857667669e32f
#
_cell.length_a   1.000
_cell.length_b   1.000
_cell.length_c   1.000
_cell.angle_alpha   90.00
_cell.angle_beta   90.00
_cell.angle_gamma   90.00
#
_symmetry.space_group_name_H-M   'P 1'
#
loop_
_entity.id
_entity.type
_entity.pdbx_description
1 polymer ?
#
loop_
_entity_poly.entity_id
_entity_poly.type
_entity_poly.pdbx_seq_one_letter_code
_entity_poly.pdbx_strand_id
1 'polypeptide(L)'
;INYIGIDIKGARFWRGAKTALEENLPNVAFIRTQIELVDFCFAENEVSEIWITFPDPQIKYKRTKHRLTNTDFLKKYHHILNENGIVHLKTDSEFMHGYTLGLLHGQGQEVLYAHHDIYNNPHAPKVVLNTQTFYEKQYLEVDKPITYLQFRLKY
;
A
#
# COMPACT_ATOMS: atom_id res chain seq x y z
N ILE A 1 0.65 -8.56 16.56
CA ILE A 1 0.99 -7.82 15.34
C ILE A 1 1.08 -6.34 15.68
N ASN A 2 2.14 -5.69 15.24
CA ASN A 2 2.32 -4.24 15.34
C ASN A 2 1.97 -3.58 14.00
N TYR A 3 1.33 -2.43 14.06
CA TYR A 3 0.95 -1.64 12.90
C TYR A 3 1.70 -0.31 12.90
N ILE A 4 2.33 0.03 11.79
CA ILE A 4 3.09 1.27 11.64
C ILE A 4 2.56 2.05 10.45
N GLY A 5 2.02 3.24 10.71
CA GLY A 5 1.60 4.18 9.68
C GLY A 5 2.76 5.08 9.27
N ILE A 6 2.98 5.23 7.96
CA ILE A 6 4.04 6.07 7.40
C ILE A 6 3.42 7.11 6.45
N ASP A 7 3.70 8.37 6.68
CA ASP A 7 3.37 9.47 5.77
C ASP A 7 4.37 10.63 5.98
N ILE A 8 4.59 11.40 4.95
CA ILE A 8 5.37 12.64 5.05
C ILE A 8 4.54 13.78 5.67
N LYS A 9 3.23 13.72 5.52
CA LYS A 9 2.29 14.74 6.01
C LYS A 9 1.75 14.37 7.39
N GLY A 10 2.34 14.94 8.43
CA GLY A 10 1.92 14.71 9.82
C GLY A 10 0.43 14.94 10.09
N ALA A 11 -0.19 15.94 9.41
CA ALA A 11 -1.62 16.20 9.54
C ALA A 11 -2.52 15.03 9.17
N ARG A 12 -2.08 14.14 8.27
CA ARG A 12 -2.87 12.98 7.84
C ARG A 12 -2.94 11.89 8.90
N PHE A 13 -1.84 11.61 9.59
CA PHE A 13 -1.82 10.56 10.62
C PHE A 13 -1.99 11.09 12.05
N TRP A 14 -1.98 12.41 12.27
CA TRP A 14 -2.20 12.99 13.60
C TRP A 14 -3.50 12.48 14.25
N ARG A 15 -4.58 12.44 13.49
CA ARG A 15 -5.86 11.91 13.97
C ARG A 15 -5.74 10.43 14.38
N GLY A 16 -5.08 9.63 13.57
CA GLY A 16 -4.85 8.21 13.89
C GLY A 16 -4.00 8.03 15.15
N ALA A 17 -2.94 8.83 15.29
CA ALA A 17 -2.09 8.82 16.48
C ALA A 17 -2.87 9.24 17.73
N LYS A 18 -3.69 10.31 17.64
CA LYS A 18 -4.58 10.73 18.72
C LYS A 18 -5.56 9.63 19.11
N THR A 19 -6.24 9.03 18.15
CA THR A 19 -7.17 7.92 18.38
C THR A 19 -6.47 6.73 19.04
N ALA A 20 -5.27 6.38 18.59
CA ALA A 20 -4.49 5.30 19.19
C ALA A 20 -4.17 5.54 20.67
N LEU A 21 -3.88 6.78 21.05
CA LEU A 21 -3.67 7.16 22.45
C LEU A 21 -4.97 7.13 23.24
N GLU A 22 -6.05 7.69 22.71
CA GLU A 22 -7.35 7.76 23.38
C GLU A 22 -7.97 6.37 23.60
N GLU A 23 -7.79 5.46 22.65
CA GLU A 23 -8.29 4.08 22.71
C GLU A 23 -7.29 3.08 23.32
N ASN A 24 -6.12 3.56 23.78
CA ASN A 24 -5.07 2.73 24.38
C ASN A 24 -4.64 1.56 23.46
N LEU A 25 -4.33 1.85 22.21
CA LEU A 25 -3.84 0.86 21.24
C LEU A 25 -2.31 0.74 21.31
N PRO A 26 -1.77 -0.26 22.06
CA PRO A 26 -0.32 -0.35 22.34
C PRO A 26 0.50 -0.84 21.13
N ASN A 27 -0.16 -1.39 20.13
CA ASN A 27 0.46 -2.00 18.95
C ASN A 27 0.38 -1.13 17.70
N VAL A 28 0.17 0.18 17.84
CA VAL A 28 0.09 1.15 16.75
C VAL A 28 1.13 2.23 16.96
N ALA A 29 1.89 2.52 15.92
CA ALA A 29 2.87 3.62 15.89
C ALA A 29 2.82 4.36 14.55
N PHE A 30 3.39 5.57 14.52
CA PHE A 30 3.43 6.39 13.32
C PHE A 30 4.83 6.97 13.12
N ILE A 31 5.31 6.94 11.86
CA ILE A 31 6.59 7.49 11.47
C ILE A 31 6.34 8.60 10.42
N ARG A 32 6.77 9.80 10.73
CA ARG A 32 6.80 10.89 9.75
C ARG A 32 8.14 10.88 9.02
N THR A 33 8.13 10.43 7.78
CA THR A 33 9.33 10.37 6.95
C THR A 33 8.99 10.41 5.46
N GLN A 34 9.99 10.70 4.64
CA GLN A 34 9.90 10.47 3.21
C GLN A 34 9.97 8.96 2.95
N ILE A 35 9.10 8.45 2.08
CA ILE A 35 9.05 7.01 1.78
C ILE A 35 10.34 6.49 1.14
N GLU A 36 11.12 7.36 0.51
CA GLU A 36 12.45 7.06 -0.02
C GLU A 36 13.41 6.56 1.06
N LEU A 37 13.13 6.85 2.33
CA LEU A 37 13.93 6.45 3.49
C LEU A 37 13.37 5.24 4.23
N VAL A 38 12.39 4.54 3.67
CA VAL A 38 11.73 3.42 4.36
C VAL A 38 12.69 2.31 4.77
N ASP A 39 13.68 2.03 3.96
CA ASP A 39 14.72 1.02 4.21
C ASP A 39 15.72 1.42 5.31
N PHE A 40 15.68 2.66 5.80
CA PHE A 40 16.40 3.09 7.02
C PHE A 40 15.51 3.03 8.28
N CYS A 41 14.22 2.85 8.12
CA CYS A 41 13.28 2.79 9.25
C CYS A 41 13.11 1.38 9.82
N PHE A 42 13.45 0.35 9.04
CA PHE A 42 13.26 -1.06 9.38
C PHE A 42 14.53 -1.86 9.09
N ALA A 43 14.76 -2.89 9.88
CA ALA A 43 15.82 -3.86 9.61
C ALA A 43 15.43 -4.79 8.45
N GLU A 44 16.43 -5.47 7.92
CA GLU A 44 16.22 -6.54 6.93
C GLU A 44 15.32 -7.63 7.51
N ASN A 45 14.36 -8.09 6.73
CA ASN A 45 13.39 -9.15 7.09
C ASN A 45 12.49 -8.83 8.30
N GLU A 46 12.32 -7.57 8.65
CA GLU A 46 11.54 -7.16 9.84
C GLU A 46 10.03 -7.07 9.57
N VAL A 47 9.63 -6.74 8.35
CA VAL A 47 8.24 -6.42 7.99
C VAL A 47 7.55 -7.64 7.38
N SER A 48 6.34 -7.96 7.81
CA SER A 48 5.55 -9.07 7.25
C SER A 48 4.59 -8.64 6.14
N GLU A 49 4.05 -7.43 6.21
CA GLU A 49 3.12 -6.92 5.21
C GLU A 49 3.32 -5.41 4.98
N ILE A 50 3.18 -4.97 3.74
CA ILE A 50 3.17 -3.57 3.37
C ILE A 50 1.86 -3.26 2.66
N TRP A 51 1.10 -2.29 3.17
CA TRP A 51 -0.13 -1.80 2.58
C TRP A 51 0.09 -0.42 1.97
N ILE A 52 0.00 -0.33 0.66
CA ILE A 52 0.04 0.92 -0.10
C ILE A 52 -1.40 1.29 -0.45
N THR A 53 -1.92 2.34 0.19
CA THR A 53 -3.32 2.71 0.06
C THR A 53 -3.46 4.09 -0.57
N PHE A 54 -4.13 4.15 -1.71
CA PHE A 54 -4.46 5.38 -2.44
C PHE A 54 -3.26 6.32 -2.64
N PRO A 55 -2.13 5.80 -3.16
CA PRO A 55 -0.97 6.62 -3.46
C PRO A 55 -1.26 7.57 -4.62
N ASP A 56 -0.53 8.68 -4.68
CA ASP A 56 -0.55 9.54 -5.85
C ASP A 56 -0.03 8.73 -7.07
N PRO A 57 -0.82 8.57 -8.13
CA PRO A 57 -0.45 7.72 -9.26
C PRO A 57 0.72 8.28 -10.09
N GLN A 58 1.09 9.56 -9.94
CA GLN A 58 2.22 10.17 -10.64
C GLN A 58 2.20 9.89 -12.14
N ILE A 59 1.07 10.20 -12.80
CA ILE A 59 0.74 9.77 -14.18
C ILE A 59 1.79 10.23 -15.21
N LYS A 60 2.32 11.44 -15.06
CA LYS A 60 3.31 11.99 -16.01
C LYS A 60 4.57 11.12 -16.04
N TYR A 61 5.07 10.78 -17.24
CA TYR A 61 6.26 9.94 -17.42
C TYR A 61 7.46 10.42 -16.62
N LYS A 62 7.75 11.71 -16.62
CA LYS A 62 8.85 12.31 -15.83
C LYS A 62 8.71 12.14 -14.31
N ARG A 63 7.54 11.74 -13.83
CA ARG A 63 7.24 11.48 -12.42
C ARG A 63 7.35 10.01 -12.03
N THR A 64 7.72 9.12 -12.95
CA THR A 64 7.80 7.66 -12.72
C THR A 64 8.62 7.30 -11.48
N LYS A 65 9.72 8.00 -11.25
CA LYS A 65 10.57 7.79 -10.06
C LYS A 65 9.87 8.04 -8.71
N HIS A 66 8.72 8.71 -8.71
CA HIS A 66 7.94 8.99 -7.50
C HIS A 66 6.76 8.02 -7.29
N ARG A 67 6.51 7.11 -8.24
CA ARG A 67 5.48 6.09 -8.08
C ARG A 67 5.90 5.09 -7.01
N LEU A 68 5.05 4.87 -5.99
CA LEU A 68 5.38 4.02 -4.84
C LEU A 68 5.55 2.53 -5.19
N THR A 69 5.24 2.12 -6.41
CA THR A 69 5.43 0.76 -6.90
C THR A 69 6.42 0.67 -8.08
N ASN A 70 7.26 1.67 -8.27
CA ASN A 70 8.37 1.54 -9.23
C ASN A 70 9.41 0.54 -8.74
N THR A 71 10.31 0.11 -9.61
CA THR A 71 11.31 -0.92 -9.32
C THR A 71 12.20 -0.57 -8.13
N ASP A 72 12.62 0.70 -7.99
CA ASP A 72 13.50 1.11 -6.89
C ASP A 72 12.79 1.00 -5.54
N PHE A 73 11.53 1.41 -5.46
CA PHE A 73 10.72 1.21 -4.25
C PHE A 73 10.45 -0.27 -3.97
N LEU A 74 10.12 -1.07 -4.98
CA LEU A 74 9.89 -2.50 -4.79
C LEU A 74 11.12 -3.21 -4.23
N LYS A 75 12.33 -2.84 -4.67
CA LYS A 75 13.58 -3.38 -4.10
C LYS A 75 13.78 -2.97 -2.64
N LYS A 76 13.45 -1.74 -2.26
CA LYS A 76 13.47 -1.30 -0.86
C LYS A 76 12.49 -2.09 0.00
N TYR A 77 11.26 -2.31 -0.51
CA TYR A 77 10.28 -3.14 0.19
C TYR A 77 10.74 -4.58 0.34
N HIS A 78 11.32 -5.17 -0.70
CA HIS A 78 11.89 -6.52 -0.65
C HIS A 78 12.96 -6.64 0.44
N HIS A 79 13.83 -5.65 0.59
CA HIS A 79 14.89 -5.65 1.60
C HIS A 79 14.34 -5.72 3.04
N ILE A 80 13.28 -4.99 3.35
CA ILE A 80 12.70 -4.95 4.69
C ILE A 80 11.65 -6.05 4.94
N LEU A 81 11.06 -6.63 3.87
CA LEU A 81 10.09 -7.70 3.99
C LEU A 81 10.76 -9.02 4.37
N ASN A 82 10.11 -9.79 5.24
CA ASN A 82 10.53 -11.17 5.52
C ASN A 82 10.27 -12.09 4.32
N GLU A 83 10.78 -13.32 4.38
CA GLU A 83 10.74 -14.30 3.28
C GLU A 83 9.33 -14.53 2.69
N ASN A 84 8.30 -14.48 3.51
CA ASN A 84 6.90 -14.64 3.11
C ASN A 84 6.14 -13.32 2.99
N GLY A 85 6.86 -12.20 2.99
CA GLY A 85 6.30 -10.86 3.01
C GLY A 85 5.39 -10.57 1.83
N ILE A 86 4.31 -9.86 2.10
CA ILE A 86 3.28 -9.55 1.11
C ILE A 86 3.16 -8.03 0.96
N VAL A 87 3.03 -7.59 -0.28
CA VAL A 87 2.69 -6.20 -0.60
C VAL A 87 1.27 -6.13 -1.13
N HIS A 88 0.52 -5.16 -0.63
CA HIS A 88 -0.85 -4.86 -1.03
C HIS A 88 -0.90 -3.47 -1.65
N LEU A 89 -1.57 -3.34 -2.78
CA LEU A 89 -1.90 -2.06 -3.39
C LEU A 89 -3.41 -1.93 -3.54
N LYS A 90 -4.00 -0.97 -2.84
CA LYS A 90 -5.41 -0.63 -2.93
C LYS A 90 -5.55 0.79 -3.41
N THR A 91 -6.22 1.03 -4.54
CA THR A 91 -6.30 2.35 -5.17
C THR A 91 -7.52 2.49 -6.06
N ASP A 92 -7.99 3.72 -6.22
CA ASP A 92 -9.00 4.11 -7.21
C ASP A 92 -8.40 4.37 -8.60
N SER A 93 -7.07 4.40 -8.71
CA SER A 93 -6.36 4.68 -9.96
C SER A 93 -6.17 3.41 -10.79
N GLU A 94 -6.93 3.28 -11.88
CA GLU A 94 -6.73 2.21 -12.86
C GLU A 94 -5.32 2.27 -13.48
N PHE A 95 -4.80 3.48 -13.68
CA PHE A 95 -3.43 3.68 -14.17
C PHE A 95 -2.40 3.06 -13.22
N MET A 96 -2.49 3.34 -11.91
CA MET A 96 -1.55 2.83 -10.92
C MET A 96 -1.65 1.30 -10.80
N HIS A 97 -2.86 0.77 -10.85
CA HIS A 97 -3.10 -0.67 -10.85
C HIS A 97 -2.47 -1.34 -12.09
N GLY A 98 -2.76 -0.85 -13.29
CA GLY A 98 -2.24 -1.39 -14.54
C GLY A 98 -0.73 -1.25 -14.67
N TYR A 99 -0.17 -0.12 -14.30
CA TYR A 99 1.27 0.11 -14.25
C TYR A 99 1.97 -0.93 -13.36
N THR A 100 1.47 -1.09 -12.13
CA THR A 100 2.05 -2.01 -11.17
C THR A 100 1.93 -3.45 -11.63
N LEU A 101 0.76 -3.87 -12.09
CA LEU A 101 0.53 -5.23 -12.59
C LEU A 101 1.44 -5.56 -13.79
N GLY A 102 1.55 -4.64 -14.74
CA GLY A 102 2.44 -4.80 -15.90
C GLY A 102 3.91 -4.90 -15.51
N LEU A 103 4.36 -4.08 -14.56
CA LEU A 103 5.73 -4.12 -14.06
C LEU A 103 6.03 -5.44 -13.34
N LEU A 104 5.12 -5.92 -12.49
CA LEU A 104 5.27 -7.19 -11.78
C LEU A 104 5.38 -8.37 -12.75
N HIS A 105 4.50 -8.43 -13.76
CA HIS A 105 4.57 -9.47 -14.79
C HIS A 105 5.85 -9.37 -15.61
N GLY A 106 6.24 -8.17 -16.02
CA GLY A 106 7.47 -7.95 -16.79
C GLY A 106 8.75 -8.34 -16.05
N GLN A 107 8.75 -8.28 -14.72
CA GLN A 107 9.87 -8.65 -13.86
C GLN A 107 9.77 -10.06 -13.26
N GLY A 108 8.75 -10.84 -13.63
CA GLY A 108 8.55 -12.20 -13.12
C GLY A 108 8.21 -12.26 -11.62
N GLN A 109 7.63 -11.21 -11.07
CA GLN A 109 7.20 -11.19 -9.68
C GLN A 109 5.90 -12.00 -9.49
N GLU A 110 5.66 -12.49 -8.27
CA GLU A 110 4.52 -13.35 -7.97
C GLU A 110 3.27 -12.53 -7.64
N VAL A 111 2.29 -12.50 -8.55
CA VAL A 111 0.98 -11.90 -8.30
C VAL A 111 0.07 -12.93 -7.66
N LEU A 112 -0.38 -12.67 -6.42
CA LEU A 112 -1.25 -13.55 -5.65
C LEU A 112 -2.73 -13.26 -5.92
N TYR A 113 -3.08 -12.00 -6.13
CA TYR A 113 -4.44 -11.56 -6.41
C TYR A 113 -4.42 -10.25 -7.19
N ALA A 114 -5.31 -10.11 -8.17
CA ALA A 114 -5.50 -8.89 -8.93
C ALA A 114 -6.96 -8.74 -9.34
N HIS A 115 -7.58 -7.61 -9.04
CA HIS A 115 -8.91 -7.27 -9.52
C HIS A 115 -9.09 -5.77 -9.65
N HIS A 116 -9.79 -5.36 -10.71
CA HIS A 116 -10.03 -3.95 -11.03
C HIS A 116 -11.25 -3.33 -10.34
N ASP A 117 -12.11 -4.15 -9.72
CA ASP A 117 -13.32 -3.71 -9.02
C ASP A 117 -13.67 -4.68 -7.90
N ILE A 118 -13.06 -4.48 -6.72
CA ILE A 118 -13.15 -5.45 -5.62
C ILE A 118 -14.54 -5.52 -4.98
N TYR A 119 -15.32 -4.44 -5.00
CA TYR A 119 -16.66 -4.43 -4.39
C TYR A 119 -17.70 -5.15 -5.23
N ASN A 120 -17.46 -5.35 -6.52
CA ASN A 120 -18.28 -6.14 -7.43
C ASN A 120 -17.72 -7.57 -7.65
N ASN A 121 -16.71 -7.97 -6.90
CA ASN A 121 -16.13 -9.30 -6.94
C ASN A 121 -16.57 -10.13 -5.73
N PRO A 122 -17.38 -11.18 -5.89
CA PRO A 122 -17.85 -12.01 -4.78
C PRO A 122 -16.72 -12.80 -4.08
N HIS A 123 -15.57 -12.93 -4.72
CA HIS A 123 -14.39 -13.63 -4.20
C HIS A 123 -13.33 -12.69 -3.61
N ALA A 124 -13.63 -11.38 -3.48
CA ALA A 124 -12.68 -10.43 -2.88
C ALA A 124 -12.40 -10.78 -1.41
N PRO A 125 -11.14 -10.64 -0.96
CA PRO A 125 -10.77 -10.87 0.44
C PRO A 125 -11.55 -9.94 1.38
N LYS A 126 -12.18 -10.50 2.42
CA LYS A 126 -13.04 -9.73 3.34
C LYS A 126 -12.31 -8.57 4.03
N VAL A 127 -11.04 -8.76 4.39
CA VAL A 127 -10.24 -7.70 5.03
C VAL A 127 -10.10 -6.48 4.13
N VAL A 128 -10.01 -6.69 2.82
CA VAL A 128 -9.88 -5.59 1.84
C VAL A 128 -11.19 -4.80 1.73
N LEU A 129 -12.33 -5.47 1.82
CA LEU A 129 -13.65 -4.84 1.75
C LEU A 129 -14.05 -4.16 3.05
N ASN A 130 -13.69 -4.75 4.19
CA ASN A 130 -14.15 -4.29 5.51
C ASN A 130 -13.32 -3.13 6.07
N THR A 131 -12.11 -2.92 5.58
CA THR A 131 -11.23 -1.84 6.02
C THR A 131 -11.21 -0.75 4.96
N GLN A 132 -11.95 0.34 5.20
CA GLN A 132 -12.11 1.44 4.26
C GLN A 132 -11.47 2.71 4.79
N THR A 133 -10.66 3.37 3.95
CA THR A 133 -10.14 4.70 4.25
C THR A 133 -11.22 5.77 4.05
N PHE A 134 -10.98 6.97 4.57
CA PHE A 134 -11.86 8.12 4.34
C PHE A 134 -12.05 8.42 2.85
N TYR A 135 -10.98 8.40 2.07
CA TYR A 135 -11.04 8.62 0.62
C TYR A 135 -11.80 7.53 -0.11
N GLU A 136 -11.63 6.28 0.31
CA GLU A 136 -12.33 5.15 -0.28
C GLU A 136 -13.84 5.26 -0.14
N LYS A 137 -14.31 5.67 1.04
CA LYS A 137 -15.74 5.91 1.28
C LYS A 137 -16.30 6.97 0.33
N GLN A 138 -15.55 8.05 0.08
CA GLN A 138 -15.93 9.08 -0.87
C GLN A 138 -16.01 8.55 -2.33
N TYR A 139 -15.06 7.71 -2.73
CA TYR A 139 -15.08 7.10 -4.07
C TYR A 139 -16.26 6.15 -4.25
N LEU A 140 -16.61 5.38 -3.23
CA LEU A 140 -17.76 4.48 -3.26
C LEU A 140 -19.09 5.22 -3.34
N GLU A 141 -19.21 6.41 -2.76
CA GLU A 141 -20.39 7.27 -2.86
C GLU A 141 -20.68 7.72 -4.31
N VAL A 142 -19.67 7.77 -5.16
CA VAL A 142 -19.77 8.12 -6.58
C VAL A 142 -19.59 6.91 -7.51
N ASP A 143 -19.75 5.69 -6.98
CA ASP A 143 -19.63 4.42 -7.71
C ASP A 143 -18.30 4.24 -8.44
N LYS A 144 -17.22 4.81 -7.91
CA LYS A 144 -15.89 4.65 -8.50
C LYS A 144 -15.31 3.28 -8.14
N PRO A 145 -14.88 2.47 -9.13
CA PRO A 145 -14.26 1.18 -8.86
C PRO A 145 -12.98 1.32 -8.04
N ILE A 146 -12.79 0.40 -7.10
CA ILE A 146 -11.57 0.29 -6.29
C ILE A 146 -10.82 -0.95 -6.74
N THR A 147 -9.56 -0.76 -7.12
CA THR A 147 -8.67 -1.84 -7.55
C THR A 147 -7.88 -2.39 -6.38
N TYR A 148 -7.45 -3.64 -6.49
CA TYR A 148 -6.61 -4.28 -5.50
C TYR A 148 -5.62 -5.26 -6.13
N LEU A 149 -4.37 -5.19 -5.68
CA LEU A 149 -3.29 -6.10 -5.99
C LEU A 149 -2.69 -6.66 -4.71
N GLN A 150 -2.38 -7.94 -4.72
CA GLN A 150 -1.61 -8.62 -3.69
C GLN A 150 -0.48 -9.39 -4.37
N PHE A 151 0.76 -9.19 -3.91
CA PHE A 151 1.92 -9.78 -4.56
C PHE A 151 3.08 -10.02 -3.61
N ARG A 152 3.99 -10.90 -4.00
CA ARG A 152 5.30 -11.13 -3.37
C ARG A 152 6.42 -10.69 -4.28
N LEU A 153 7.47 -10.20 -3.66
CA LEU A 153 8.68 -9.76 -4.33
C LEU A 153 9.76 -10.84 -4.25
N LYS A 154 10.43 -11.06 -5.38
CA LYS A 154 11.52 -12.05 -5.54
C LYS A 154 12.67 -11.40 -6.31
N TYR A 155 13.41 -10.57 -5.63
CA TYR A 155 14.62 -9.96 -6.20
C TYR A 155 15.90 -10.69 -5.84
#